data_00c114bb7c7dd7a121b15cb8b1ff6484
#
_entry.id   00c114bb7c7dd7a121b15cb8b1ff6484
#
_cell.length_a   1.000
_cell.length_b   1.000
_cell.length_c   1.000
_cell.angle_alpha   90.00
_cell.angle_beta   90.00
_cell.angle_gamma   90.00
#
_symmetry.space_group_name_H-M   'P 1'
#
loop_
_entity.id
_entity.type
_entity.pdbx_description
1 polymer ?
#
loop_
_entity_poly.entity_id
_entity_poly.type
_entity_poly.pdbx_seq_one_letter_code
_entity_poly.pdbx_strand_id
1 'polypeptide(L)'
;MSGGKLNAEQQVRNEFNQWAAEGKGEEMEAHHISITEQTLAMMSLKPGERVLDLGCGTGWTSRMMAKAVANGDQPGQVVGLDVADEMIRRARAGSVDHDNVMFVVGSALEIPWEENHFDKVLSVESFYYYADQDRALAELFRVLAPKGELYILINLYRDNHYSLRWVEELKIPVQVRTEQEYVEMLKRHTYEDVRAVRVPDLTPTPEEYSGRWFKNAEELRDFKRIGALLLIARKPDIEVPPPAYQVY
;
A
#
# COMPACT_ATOMS: atom_id res chain seq x y z
N MET A 1 7.02 -33.83 -15.51
CA MET A 1 6.75 -32.90 -14.41
C MET A 1 6.06 -31.70 -15.05
N SER A 2 4.74 -31.57 -14.90
CA SER A 2 3.97 -30.45 -15.46
C SER A 2 4.26 -29.23 -14.59
N GLY A 3 5.06 -28.31 -15.09
CA GLY A 3 5.19 -26.99 -14.49
C GLY A 3 3.86 -26.24 -14.65
N GLY A 4 2.99 -26.32 -13.64
CA GLY A 4 1.77 -25.50 -13.60
C GLY A 4 2.18 -24.02 -13.70
N LYS A 5 1.46 -23.24 -14.50
CA LYS A 5 1.64 -21.77 -14.50
C LYS A 5 1.41 -21.25 -13.07
N LEU A 6 2.35 -20.46 -12.56
CA LEU A 6 2.17 -19.75 -11.29
C LEU A 6 0.92 -18.85 -11.39
N ASN A 7 0.14 -18.77 -10.31
CA ASN A 7 -0.93 -17.79 -10.25
C ASN A 7 -0.34 -16.37 -10.08
N ALA A 8 -1.15 -15.33 -10.26
CA ALA A 8 -0.69 -13.95 -10.25
C ALA A 8 -0.02 -13.56 -8.92
N GLU A 9 -0.57 -13.99 -7.78
CA GLU A 9 0.00 -13.71 -6.46
C GLU A 9 1.35 -14.41 -6.25
N GLN A 10 1.52 -15.64 -6.74
CA GLN A 10 2.81 -16.33 -6.71
C GLN A 10 3.87 -15.63 -7.56
N GLN A 11 3.48 -15.05 -8.70
CA GLN A 11 4.39 -14.25 -9.52
C GLN A 11 4.85 -13.00 -8.77
N VAL A 12 3.92 -12.28 -8.14
CA VAL A 12 4.19 -11.11 -7.29
C VAL A 12 5.13 -11.48 -6.15
N ARG A 13 4.82 -12.54 -5.39
CA ARG A 13 5.67 -13.04 -4.30
C ARG A 13 7.10 -13.32 -4.75
N ASN A 14 7.25 -14.04 -5.86
CA ASN A 14 8.57 -14.41 -6.37
C ASN A 14 9.39 -13.17 -6.81
N GLU A 15 8.77 -12.23 -7.50
CA GLU A 15 9.43 -11.00 -7.96
C GLU A 15 9.88 -10.14 -6.76
N PHE A 16 9.01 -9.96 -5.76
CA PHE A 16 9.37 -9.18 -4.57
C PHE A 16 10.39 -9.88 -3.67
N ASN A 17 10.40 -11.20 -3.61
CA ASN A 17 11.48 -11.95 -2.96
C ASN A 17 12.82 -11.73 -3.67
N GLN A 18 12.83 -11.70 -4.99
CA GLN A 18 14.03 -11.37 -5.75
C GLN A 18 14.47 -9.93 -5.50
N TRP A 19 13.56 -8.96 -5.53
CA TRP A 19 13.87 -7.56 -5.24
C TRP A 19 14.44 -7.37 -3.83
N ALA A 20 13.89 -8.07 -2.85
CA ALA A 20 14.44 -8.07 -1.50
C ALA A 20 15.88 -8.60 -1.50
N ALA A 21 16.15 -9.72 -2.16
CA ALA A 21 17.50 -10.30 -2.24
C ALA A 21 18.50 -9.35 -2.92
N GLU A 22 18.05 -8.57 -3.90
CA GLU A 22 18.85 -7.58 -4.65
C GLU A 22 19.03 -6.22 -3.91
N GLY A 23 18.43 -6.03 -2.73
CA GLY A 23 18.51 -4.78 -1.96
C GLY A 23 17.63 -3.64 -2.47
N LYS A 24 16.69 -3.93 -3.38
CA LYS A 24 15.78 -2.91 -3.96
C LYS A 24 14.73 -2.39 -3.00
N GLY A 25 14.52 -3.07 -1.86
CA GLY A 25 13.58 -2.63 -0.84
C GLY A 25 13.93 -1.28 -0.22
N GLU A 26 15.22 -1.04 0.01
CA GLU A 26 15.74 0.22 0.55
C GLU A 26 15.70 1.35 -0.50
N GLU A 27 15.86 1.04 -1.78
CA GLU A 27 15.68 2.00 -2.88
C GLU A 27 14.23 2.47 -2.98
N MET A 28 13.24 1.57 -2.77
CA MET A 28 11.83 1.90 -2.77
C MET A 28 11.47 2.89 -1.65
N GLU A 29 12.05 2.73 -0.45
CA GLU A 29 11.90 3.72 0.63
C GLU A 29 12.32 5.11 0.17
N ALA A 30 13.54 5.25 -0.35
CA ALA A 30 14.06 6.54 -0.79
C ALA A 30 13.19 7.22 -1.88
N HIS A 31 12.58 6.44 -2.75
CA HIS A 31 11.73 6.96 -3.82
C HIS A 31 10.32 7.37 -3.36
N HIS A 32 9.83 6.84 -2.24
CA HIS A 32 8.45 7.05 -1.81
C HIS A 32 8.32 7.81 -0.49
N ILE A 33 9.45 8.13 0.18
CA ILE A 33 9.45 8.76 1.51
C ILE A 33 8.62 10.05 1.53
N SER A 34 8.82 10.95 0.56
CA SER A 34 8.17 12.26 0.52
C SER A 34 6.65 12.18 0.45
N ILE A 35 6.12 11.33 -0.43
CA ILE A 35 4.66 11.15 -0.58
C ILE A 35 4.06 10.40 0.61
N THR A 36 4.83 9.50 1.22
CA THR A 36 4.39 8.74 2.39
C THR A 36 4.35 9.59 3.64
N GLU A 37 5.35 10.44 3.90
CA GLU A 37 5.34 11.37 5.03
C GLU A 37 4.14 12.33 4.99
N GLN A 38 3.82 12.87 3.81
CA GLN A 38 2.64 13.70 3.62
C GLN A 38 1.35 12.90 3.87
N THR A 39 1.29 11.63 3.42
CA THR A 39 0.16 10.74 3.67
C THR A 39 -0.01 10.46 5.17
N LEU A 40 1.08 10.12 5.88
CA LEU A 40 1.05 9.89 7.33
C LEU A 40 0.58 11.13 8.11
N ALA A 41 0.99 12.33 7.66
CA ALA A 41 0.49 13.57 8.23
C ALA A 41 -1.04 13.73 8.05
N MET A 42 -1.57 13.36 6.88
CA MET A 42 -3.03 13.36 6.61
C MET A 42 -3.76 12.28 7.40
N MET A 43 -3.14 11.13 7.66
CA MET A 43 -3.71 10.05 8.48
C MET A 43 -3.95 10.49 9.93
N SER A 44 -3.19 11.47 10.43
CA SER A 44 -3.34 11.99 11.80
C SER A 44 -3.39 10.86 12.84
N LEU A 45 -2.40 9.95 12.78
CA LEU A 45 -2.30 8.80 13.67
C LEU A 45 -2.32 9.22 15.15
N LYS A 46 -3.06 8.47 15.96
CA LYS A 46 -3.21 8.75 17.39
C LYS A 46 -2.56 7.66 18.24
N PRO A 47 -2.04 7.99 19.41
CA PRO A 47 -1.63 7.00 20.39
C PRO A 47 -2.73 5.97 20.65
N GLY A 48 -2.35 4.70 20.73
CA GLY A 48 -3.28 3.61 21.00
C GLY A 48 -3.97 3.01 19.78
N GLU A 49 -3.85 3.60 18.58
CA GLU A 49 -4.47 3.05 17.36
C GLU A 49 -3.80 1.74 16.92
N ARG A 50 -4.60 0.84 16.35
CA ARG A 50 -4.17 -0.40 15.69
C ARG A 50 -4.16 -0.17 14.19
N VAL A 51 -2.99 -0.28 13.57
CA VAL A 51 -2.79 0.07 12.17
C VAL A 51 -2.28 -1.12 11.39
N LEU A 52 -2.84 -1.34 10.20
CA LEU A 52 -2.35 -2.30 9.22
C LEU A 52 -1.56 -1.57 8.12
N ASP A 53 -0.33 -2.00 7.89
CA ASP A 53 0.50 -1.64 6.73
C ASP A 53 0.42 -2.80 5.72
N LEU A 54 -0.39 -2.63 4.67
CA LEU A 54 -0.67 -3.68 3.69
C LEU A 54 0.25 -3.59 2.47
N GLY A 55 1.05 -4.63 2.25
CA GLY A 55 2.16 -4.61 1.31
C GLY A 55 3.36 -3.87 1.89
N CYS A 56 3.71 -4.18 3.14
CA CYS A 56 4.65 -3.40 3.94
C CYS A 56 6.12 -3.47 3.47
N GLY A 57 6.46 -4.37 2.54
CA GLY A 57 7.81 -4.56 2.06
C GLY A 57 8.81 -4.76 3.19
N THR A 58 9.88 -3.95 3.25
CA THR A 58 10.91 -3.96 4.30
C THR A 58 10.49 -3.27 5.60
N GLY A 59 9.23 -2.85 5.73
CA GLY A 59 8.62 -2.37 6.97
C GLY A 59 9.00 -0.95 7.39
N TRP A 60 9.56 -0.13 6.50
CA TRP A 60 9.96 1.24 6.85
C TRP A 60 8.75 2.11 7.21
N THR A 61 7.64 2.01 6.46
CA THR A 61 6.38 2.70 6.76
C THR A 61 5.78 2.21 8.07
N SER A 62 5.80 0.89 8.29
CA SER A 62 5.35 0.30 9.56
C SER A 62 6.09 0.87 10.76
N ARG A 63 7.44 1.03 10.68
CA ARG A 63 8.24 1.65 11.74
C ARG A 63 7.90 3.12 11.98
N MET A 64 7.60 3.89 10.93
CA MET A 64 7.16 5.28 11.08
C MET A 64 5.81 5.35 11.81
N MET A 65 4.85 4.51 11.42
CA MET A 65 3.54 4.44 12.07
C MET A 65 3.65 3.95 13.51
N ALA A 66 4.49 2.96 13.78
CA ALA A 66 4.73 2.44 15.13
C ALA A 66 5.18 3.53 16.11
N LYS A 67 6.08 4.43 15.67
CA LYS A 67 6.50 5.59 16.46
C LYS A 67 5.34 6.56 16.72
N ALA A 68 4.48 6.78 15.73
CA ALA A 68 3.36 7.71 15.84
C ALA A 68 2.27 7.23 16.83
N VAL A 69 2.04 5.91 16.92
CA VAL A 69 1.01 5.33 17.79
C VAL A 69 1.53 4.87 19.16
N ALA A 70 2.84 4.94 19.40
CA ALA A 70 3.51 4.38 20.59
C ALA A 70 3.21 5.13 21.91
N ASN A 71 2.83 6.41 21.85
CA ASN A 71 2.67 7.24 23.05
C ASN A 71 1.29 7.02 23.69
N GLY A 72 1.24 7.09 25.04
CA GLY A 72 -0.01 6.99 25.82
C GLY A 72 0.01 5.84 26.81
N ASP A 73 -1.05 5.70 27.59
CA ASP A 73 -1.20 4.66 28.63
C ASP A 73 -1.30 3.25 28.03
N GLN A 74 -1.78 3.17 26.80
CA GLN A 74 -1.80 1.92 26.01
C GLN A 74 -1.16 2.23 24.65
N PRO A 75 0.04 1.71 24.38
CA PRO A 75 0.68 1.92 23.09
C PRO A 75 -0.12 1.26 21.98
N GLY A 76 -0.30 1.99 20.87
CA GLY A 76 -0.88 1.43 19.66
C GLY A 76 0.01 0.35 19.05
N GLN A 77 -0.56 -0.41 18.15
CA GLN A 77 0.12 -1.51 17.48
C GLN A 77 0.09 -1.34 15.96
N VAL A 78 1.16 -1.72 15.30
CA VAL A 78 1.23 -1.77 13.85
C VAL A 78 1.49 -3.21 13.39
N VAL A 79 0.73 -3.65 12.41
CA VAL A 79 0.93 -4.93 11.73
C VAL A 79 1.38 -4.63 10.32
N GLY A 80 2.58 -5.07 9.94
CA GLY A 80 3.03 -5.10 8.55
C GLY A 80 2.71 -6.45 7.93
N LEU A 81 1.96 -6.45 6.83
CA LEU A 81 1.61 -7.66 6.08
C LEU A 81 2.15 -7.55 4.65
N ASP A 82 2.84 -8.59 4.21
CA ASP A 82 3.34 -8.73 2.85
C ASP A 82 3.30 -10.17 2.39
N VAL A 83 3.08 -10.40 1.09
CA VAL A 83 3.06 -11.74 0.50
C VAL A 83 4.46 -12.34 0.34
N ALA A 84 5.49 -11.47 0.27
CA ALA A 84 6.88 -11.86 0.06
C ALA A 84 7.59 -12.12 1.40
N ASP A 85 7.94 -13.37 1.65
CA ASP A 85 8.56 -13.82 2.90
C ASP A 85 9.96 -13.21 3.11
N GLU A 86 10.72 -12.96 2.06
CA GLU A 86 12.03 -12.31 2.17
C GLU A 86 11.89 -10.82 2.55
N MET A 87 10.84 -10.12 2.07
CA MET A 87 10.50 -8.77 2.53
C MET A 87 10.21 -8.77 4.04
N ILE A 88 9.37 -9.68 4.49
CA ILE A 88 9.03 -9.82 5.92
C ILE A 88 10.27 -10.17 6.77
N ARG A 89 11.17 -11.03 6.27
CA ARG A 89 12.43 -11.34 6.96
C ARG A 89 13.27 -10.07 7.17
N ARG A 90 13.39 -9.22 6.16
CA ARG A 90 14.10 -7.93 6.25
C ARG A 90 13.39 -6.94 7.16
N ALA A 91 12.05 -6.85 7.05
CA ALA A 91 11.26 -5.99 7.92
C ALA A 91 11.48 -6.31 9.40
N ARG A 92 11.46 -7.60 9.78
CA ARG A 92 11.76 -8.04 11.13
C ARG A 92 13.18 -7.70 11.58
N ALA A 93 14.16 -7.94 10.71
CA ALA A 93 15.57 -7.64 11.01
C ALA A 93 15.82 -6.14 11.23
N GLY A 94 15.13 -5.27 10.49
CA GLY A 94 15.23 -3.81 10.62
C GLY A 94 14.38 -3.18 11.72
N SER A 95 13.65 -3.98 12.50
CA SER A 95 12.65 -3.48 13.46
C SER A 95 12.83 -4.00 14.89
N VAL A 96 14.04 -4.48 15.23
CA VAL A 96 14.35 -5.05 16.56
C VAL A 96 14.15 -4.07 17.72
N ASP A 97 14.20 -2.78 17.46
CA ASP A 97 14.02 -1.72 18.46
C ASP A 97 12.57 -1.19 18.51
N HIS A 98 11.61 -1.90 17.90
CA HIS A 98 10.21 -1.49 17.84
C HIS A 98 9.31 -2.58 18.43
N ASP A 99 8.98 -2.49 19.71
CA ASP A 99 8.19 -3.51 20.43
C ASP A 99 6.71 -3.54 20.02
N ASN A 100 6.23 -2.47 19.38
CA ASN A 100 4.82 -2.32 18.99
C ASN A 100 4.57 -2.52 17.49
N VAL A 101 5.50 -3.17 16.78
CA VAL A 101 5.31 -3.58 15.39
C VAL A 101 5.46 -5.09 15.23
N MET A 102 4.58 -5.68 14.44
CA MET A 102 4.60 -7.10 14.08
C MET A 102 4.60 -7.25 12.56
N PHE A 103 5.34 -8.21 12.04
CA PHE A 103 5.37 -8.51 10.60
C PHE A 103 4.90 -9.93 10.30
N VAL A 104 4.00 -10.06 9.34
CA VAL A 104 3.35 -11.33 8.98
C VAL A 104 3.41 -11.53 7.47
N VAL A 105 3.79 -12.74 7.06
CA VAL A 105 3.63 -13.18 5.66
C VAL A 105 2.15 -13.52 5.44
N GLY A 106 1.51 -12.85 4.48
CA GLY A 106 0.09 -13.08 4.21
C GLY A 106 -0.37 -12.41 2.92
N SER A 107 -1.54 -12.83 2.47
CA SER A 107 -2.20 -12.30 1.28
C SER A 107 -3.14 -11.15 1.62
N ALA A 108 -3.17 -10.13 0.76
CA ALA A 108 -4.20 -9.08 0.80
C ALA A 108 -5.60 -9.63 0.48
N LEU A 109 -5.67 -10.81 -0.15
CA LEU A 109 -6.94 -11.45 -0.53
C LEU A 109 -7.53 -12.35 0.58
N GLU A 110 -6.77 -12.56 1.66
CA GLU A 110 -7.16 -13.32 2.85
C GLU A 110 -6.32 -12.83 4.04
N ILE A 111 -6.73 -11.72 4.65
CA ILE A 111 -5.98 -11.09 5.73
C ILE A 111 -6.17 -11.91 7.03
N PRO A 112 -5.08 -12.44 7.65
CA PRO A 112 -5.18 -13.35 8.79
C PRO A 112 -5.46 -12.60 10.11
N TRP A 113 -6.50 -11.77 10.11
CA TRP A 113 -7.01 -11.01 11.25
C TRP A 113 -8.52 -11.13 11.36
N GLU A 114 -9.02 -10.97 12.58
CA GLU A 114 -10.44 -10.89 12.88
C GLU A 114 -11.08 -9.64 12.25
N GLU A 115 -12.39 -9.67 12.10
CA GLU A 115 -13.16 -8.51 11.64
C GLU A 115 -13.10 -7.37 12.66
N ASN A 116 -13.25 -6.12 12.20
CA ASN A 116 -13.32 -4.94 13.05
C ASN A 116 -12.08 -4.71 13.94
N HIS A 117 -10.92 -5.13 13.50
CA HIS A 117 -9.69 -5.08 14.30
C HIS A 117 -8.93 -3.74 14.15
N PHE A 118 -8.70 -3.28 12.93
CA PHE A 118 -7.82 -2.14 12.67
C PHE A 118 -8.58 -0.82 12.64
N ASP A 119 -8.03 0.20 13.31
CA ASP A 119 -8.56 1.56 13.28
C ASP A 119 -8.19 2.27 11.96
N LYS A 120 -7.01 1.96 11.41
CA LYS A 120 -6.54 2.48 10.12
C LYS A 120 -5.79 1.41 9.31
N VAL A 121 -5.90 1.53 7.99
CA VAL A 121 -5.11 0.74 7.04
C VAL A 121 -4.40 1.68 6.08
N LEU A 122 -3.12 1.43 5.83
CA LEU A 122 -2.33 2.08 4.79
C LEU A 122 -1.80 1.04 3.81
N SER A 123 -1.86 1.33 2.52
CA SER A 123 -1.21 0.58 1.45
C SER A 123 -0.41 1.56 0.59
N VAL A 124 0.91 1.42 0.54
CA VAL A 124 1.81 2.27 -0.24
C VAL A 124 2.38 1.47 -1.40
N GLU A 125 2.16 1.93 -2.63
CA GLU A 125 2.74 1.35 -3.86
C GLU A 125 2.54 -0.16 -4.03
N SER A 126 1.45 -0.71 -3.47
CA SER A 126 1.20 -2.15 -3.50
C SER A 126 -0.16 -2.54 -4.10
N PHE A 127 -1.18 -1.70 -4.01
CA PHE A 127 -2.55 -2.05 -4.37
C PHE A 127 -2.74 -2.48 -5.83
N TYR A 128 -2.00 -1.93 -6.76
CA TYR A 128 -2.07 -2.30 -8.18
C TYR A 128 -1.45 -3.68 -8.50
N TYR A 129 -0.73 -4.30 -7.55
CA TYR A 129 -0.23 -5.67 -7.68
C TYR A 129 -1.24 -6.73 -7.25
N TYR A 130 -2.35 -6.36 -6.58
CA TYR A 130 -3.32 -7.34 -6.12
C TYR A 130 -4.10 -7.91 -7.30
N ALA A 131 -4.04 -9.24 -7.44
CA ALA A 131 -4.66 -9.94 -8.56
C ALA A 131 -6.18 -9.76 -8.61
N ASP A 132 -6.80 -9.59 -7.45
CA ASP A 132 -8.22 -9.34 -7.26
C ASP A 132 -8.41 -8.17 -6.29
N GLN A 133 -8.50 -6.97 -6.83
CA GLN A 133 -8.66 -5.74 -6.04
C GLN A 133 -10.02 -5.68 -5.33
N ASP A 134 -11.08 -6.24 -5.92
CA ASP A 134 -12.40 -6.27 -5.29
C ASP A 134 -12.37 -7.17 -4.05
N ARG A 135 -11.74 -8.34 -4.11
CA ARG A 135 -11.55 -9.22 -2.96
C ARG A 135 -10.67 -8.57 -1.88
N ALA A 136 -9.58 -7.91 -2.28
CA ALA A 136 -8.74 -7.18 -1.33
C ALA A 136 -9.53 -6.09 -0.60
N LEU A 137 -10.38 -5.32 -1.29
CA LEU A 137 -11.24 -4.30 -0.66
C LEU A 137 -12.28 -4.91 0.28
N ALA A 138 -12.84 -6.08 -0.05
CA ALA A 138 -13.76 -6.80 0.85
C ALA A 138 -13.03 -7.25 2.14
N GLU A 139 -11.81 -7.76 2.04
CA GLU A 139 -10.99 -8.12 3.20
C GLU A 139 -10.59 -6.90 4.04
N LEU A 140 -10.19 -5.81 3.39
CA LEU A 140 -9.91 -4.55 4.06
C LEU A 140 -11.14 -4.00 4.79
N PHE A 141 -12.31 -4.07 4.16
CA PHE A 141 -13.57 -3.70 4.80
C PHE A 141 -13.87 -4.58 6.03
N ARG A 142 -13.64 -5.88 5.92
CA ARG A 142 -13.85 -6.83 7.01
C ARG A 142 -12.98 -6.51 8.22
N VAL A 143 -11.67 -6.31 8.01
CA VAL A 143 -10.72 -6.13 9.12
C VAL A 143 -10.71 -4.72 9.70
N LEU A 144 -11.18 -3.69 8.98
CA LEU A 144 -11.35 -2.34 9.50
C LEU A 144 -12.44 -2.30 10.57
N ALA A 145 -12.18 -1.61 11.67
CA ALA A 145 -13.18 -1.27 12.68
C ALA A 145 -14.27 -0.36 12.12
N PRO A 146 -15.49 -0.32 12.70
CA PRO A 146 -16.45 0.71 12.37
C PRO A 146 -15.82 2.11 12.50
N LYS A 147 -16.06 3.01 11.55
CA LYS A 147 -15.39 4.32 11.38
C LYS A 147 -13.90 4.25 11.06
N GLY A 148 -13.32 3.06 10.92
CA GLY A 148 -11.91 2.89 10.52
C GLY A 148 -11.64 3.45 9.13
N GLU A 149 -10.43 3.92 8.92
CA GLU A 149 -10.05 4.64 7.71
C GLU A 149 -9.07 3.81 6.85
N LEU A 150 -9.30 3.83 5.54
CA LEU A 150 -8.46 3.22 4.51
C LEU A 150 -7.71 4.28 3.74
N TYR A 151 -6.41 4.09 3.56
CA TYR A 151 -5.52 4.93 2.77
C TYR A 151 -4.77 4.07 1.74
N ILE A 152 -4.92 4.38 0.45
CA ILE A 152 -4.21 3.71 -0.65
C ILE A 152 -3.44 4.78 -1.41
N LEU A 153 -2.11 4.72 -1.37
CA LEU A 153 -1.20 5.65 -2.02
C LEU A 153 -0.50 4.96 -3.19
N ILE A 154 -0.69 5.46 -4.40
CA ILE A 154 -0.16 4.86 -5.62
C ILE A 154 0.34 5.91 -6.63
N ASN A 155 1.51 5.67 -7.21
CA ASN A 155 2.03 6.43 -8.36
C ASN A 155 1.56 5.84 -9.70
N LEU A 156 1.32 4.52 -9.75
CA LEU A 156 0.86 3.85 -10.95
C LEU A 156 -0.67 3.83 -11.01
N TYR A 157 -1.23 4.79 -11.75
CA TYR A 157 -2.65 4.89 -12.05
C TYR A 157 -2.84 5.47 -13.46
N ARG A 158 -3.97 5.17 -14.11
CA ARG A 158 -4.13 5.39 -15.55
C ARG A 158 -4.08 6.87 -15.96
N ASP A 159 -4.48 7.80 -15.09
CA ASP A 159 -4.44 9.23 -15.39
C ASP A 159 -3.04 9.83 -15.27
N ASN A 160 -2.07 9.09 -14.69
CA ASN A 160 -0.66 9.48 -14.68
C ASN A 160 0.08 8.83 -15.87
N HIS A 161 0.06 9.49 -17.00
CA HIS A 161 0.64 8.96 -18.24
C HIS A 161 2.15 8.71 -18.15
N TYR A 162 2.87 9.35 -17.23
CA TYR A 162 4.30 9.11 -17.05
C TYR A 162 4.58 7.74 -16.40
N SER A 163 3.72 7.31 -15.47
CA SER A 163 3.90 6.01 -14.82
C SER A 163 3.41 4.83 -15.66
N LEU A 164 2.55 5.06 -16.67
CA LEU A 164 1.99 3.97 -17.48
C LEU A 164 3.06 3.17 -18.24
N ARG A 165 4.19 3.77 -18.59
CA ARG A 165 5.30 3.04 -19.22
C ARG A 165 5.90 1.97 -18.30
N TRP A 166 5.72 2.08 -16.98
CA TRP A 166 6.21 1.08 -16.04
C TRP A 166 5.50 -0.26 -16.22
N VAL A 167 4.25 -0.25 -16.71
CA VAL A 167 3.49 -1.49 -16.98
C VAL A 167 4.22 -2.40 -17.96
N GLU A 168 4.90 -1.83 -18.95
CA GLU A 168 5.69 -2.58 -19.95
C GLU A 168 7.00 -3.13 -19.37
N GLU A 169 7.55 -2.45 -18.35
CA GLU A 169 8.81 -2.81 -17.68
C GLU A 169 8.61 -3.80 -16.51
N LEU A 170 7.40 -3.83 -15.93
CA LEU A 170 7.08 -4.75 -14.84
C LEU A 170 6.88 -6.16 -15.40
N LYS A 171 7.57 -7.13 -14.81
CA LYS A 171 7.49 -8.56 -15.22
C LYS A 171 6.29 -9.30 -14.61
N ILE A 172 5.52 -8.61 -13.80
CA ILE A 172 4.37 -9.14 -13.06
C ILE A 172 3.10 -8.42 -13.46
N PRO A 173 1.94 -9.10 -13.42
CA PRO A 173 0.67 -8.48 -13.78
C PRO A 173 0.32 -7.37 -12.79
N VAL A 174 -0.22 -6.27 -13.32
CA VAL A 174 -0.72 -5.13 -12.54
C VAL A 174 -2.13 -4.76 -12.95
N GLN A 175 -2.92 -4.28 -11.98
CA GLN A 175 -4.28 -3.79 -12.16
C GLN A 175 -4.27 -2.26 -12.08
N VAL A 176 -4.27 -1.58 -13.22
CA VAL A 176 -4.18 -0.12 -13.29
C VAL A 176 -5.53 0.47 -13.68
N ARG A 177 -6.05 1.39 -12.87
CA ARG A 177 -7.34 2.06 -13.06
C ARG A 177 -7.17 3.58 -13.08
N THR A 178 -8.19 4.28 -13.55
CA THR A 178 -8.31 5.73 -13.38
C THR A 178 -8.70 6.07 -11.94
N GLU A 179 -8.49 7.33 -11.54
CA GLU A 179 -8.98 7.85 -10.26
C GLU A 179 -10.47 7.59 -10.09
N GLN A 180 -11.26 7.88 -11.13
CA GLN A 180 -12.70 7.68 -11.09
C GLN A 180 -13.07 6.20 -10.88
N GLU A 181 -12.42 5.28 -11.60
CA GLU A 181 -12.65 3.84 -11.45
C GLU A 181 -12.33 3.34 -10.03
N TYR A 182 -11.25 3.85 -9.41
CA TYR A 182 -10.92 3.54 -8.01
C TYR A 182 -11.97 4.09 -7.03
N VAL A 183 -12.40 5.34 -7.20
CA VAL A 183 -13.44 5.96 -6.36
C VAL A 183 -14.76 5.20 -6.46
N GLU A 184 -15.18 4.82 -7.66
CA GLU A 184 -16.39 4.02 -7.87
C GLU A 184 -16.26 2.62 -7.26
N MET A 185 -15.08 1.99 -7.36
CA MET A 185 -14.80 0.69 -6.74
C MET A 185 -14.95 0.78 -5.21
N LEU A 186 -14.35 1.77 -4.54
CA LEU A 186 -14.50 1.97 -3.11
C LEU A 186 -15.97 2.17 -2.69
N LYS A 187 -16.72 2.98 -3.45
CA LYS A 187 -18.16 3.18 -3.20
C LYS A 187 -18.99 1.91 -3.37
N ARG A 188 -18.68 1.07 -4.37
CA ARG A 188 -19.34 -0.25 -4.54
C ARG A 188 -19.08 -1.18 -3.35
N HIS A 189 -17.93 -1.07 -2.71
CA HIS A 189 -17.58 -1.78 -1.48
C HIS A 189 -18.12 -1.10 -0.22
N THR A 190 -19.11 -0.21 -0.35
CA THR A 190 -19.82 0.45 0.75
C THR A 190 -18.98 1.36 1.64
N TYR A 191 -17.78 1.74 1.20
CA TYR A 191 -17.01 2.76 1.88
C TYR A 191 -17.67 4.13 1.73
N GLU A 192 -17.61 4.92 2.81
CA GLU A 192 -18.08 6.31 2.89
C GLU A 192 -16.92 7.30 2.84
N ASP A 193 -17.25 8.58 2.71
CA ASP A 193 -16.30 9.71 2.71
C ASP A 193 -15.13 9.50 1.71
N VAL A 194 -15.43 8.82 0.60
CA VAL A 194 -14.41 8.50 -0.42
C VAL A 194 -13.88 9.76 -1.05
N ARG A 195 -12.57 9.98 -0.92
CA ARG A 195 -11.84 11.12 -1.47
C ARG A 195 -10.62 10.65 -2.25
N ALA A 196 -10.29 11.40 -3.29
CA ALA A 196 -9.04 11.25 -4.03
C ALA A 196 -8.22 12.54 -3.90
N VAL A 197 -6.96 12.42 -3.52
CA VAL A 197 -6.05 13.54 -3.29
C VAL A 197 -4.76 13.31 -4.08
N ARG A 198 -4.22 14.36 -4.68
CA ARG A 198 -2.88 14.32 -5.30
C ARG A 198 -1.84 14.68 -4.25
N VAL A 199 -0.84 13.82 -4.13
CA VAL A 199 0.29 14.01 -3.21
C VAL A 199 1.56 14.20 -4.04
N PRO A 200 2.02 15.45 -4.24
CA PRO A 200 3.21 15.72 -5.03
C PRO A 200 4.46 15.19 -4.33
N ASP A 201 5.42 14.70 -5.12
CA ASP A 201 6.74 14.38 -4.57
C ASP A 201 7.57 15.66 -4.46
N LEU A 202 7.90 16.04 -3.22
CA LEU A 202 8.62 17.26 -2.88
C LEU A 202 10.14 17.09 -2.88
N THR A 203 10.66 15.90 -3.20
CA THR A 203 12.10 15.70 -3.26
C THR A 203 12.73 16.49 -4.42
N PRO A 204 13.93 17.04 -4.26
CA PRO A 204 14.61 17.75 -5.33
C PRO A 204 14.73 16.90 -6.60
N THR A 205 14.55 17.53 -7.75
CA THR A 205 14.81 16.89 -9.04
C THR A 205 16.22 17.27 -9.51
N PRO A 206 17.07 16.34 -9.91
CA PRO A 206 18.40 16.66 -10.44
C PRO A 206 18.28 17.48 -11.73
N GLU A 207 19.29 18.29 -12.04
CA GLU A 207 19.33 19.05 -13.28
C GLU A 207 19.38 18.14 -14.51
N GLU A 208 20.17 17.05 -14.41
CA GLU A 208 20.24 15.99 -15.41
C GLU A 208 19.68 14.68 -14.84
N TYR A 209 18.87 14.00 -15.64
CA TYR A 209 18.31 12.70 -15.28
C TYR A 209 18.90 11.60 -16.16
N SER A 210 19.53 10.61 -15.54
CA SER A 210 20.15 9.46 -16.19
C SER A 210 19.46 8.12 -15.90
N GLY A 211 18.33 8.15 -15.20
CA GLY A 211 17.56 6.95 -14.88
C GLY A 211 16.75 6.42 -16.07
N ARG A 212 16.21 5.20 -15.94
CA ARG A 212 15.46 4.52 -17.01
C ARG A 212 13.98 4.89 -17.07
N TRP A 213 13.42 5.45 -15.99
CA TRP A 213 11.97 5.59 -15.83
C TRP A 213 11.38 6.82 -16.54
N PHE A 214 12.19 7.84 -16.77
CA PHE A 214 11.80 9.08 -17.43
C PHE A 214 12.81 9.40 -18.54
N LYS A 215 12.38 10.15 -19.56
CA LYS A 215 13.27 10.53 -20.68
C LYS A 215 14.30 11.58 -20.27
N ASN A 216 13.91 12.46 -19.35
CA ASN A 216 14.73 13.59 -18.90
C ASN A 216 14.23 14.11 -17.54
N ALA A 217 14.93 15.11 -17.00
CA ALA A 217 14.58 15.75 -15.74
C ALA A 217 13.25 16.54 -15.78
N GLU A 218 12.81 16.98 -16.95
CA GLU A 218 11.54 17.68 -17.11
C GLU A 218 10.36 16.72 -16.91
N GLU A 219 10.38 15.55 -17.56
CA GLU A 219 9.36 14.52 -17.32
C GLU A 219 9.32 14.07 -15.85
N LEU A 220 10.48 13.94 -15.20
CA LEU A 220 10.54 13.62 -13.78
C LEU A 220 9.91 14.72 -12.91
N ARG A 221 10.17 16.00 -13.22
CA ARG A 221 9.53 17.12 -12.51
C ARG A 221 8.02 17.12 -12.69
N ASP A 222 7.55 16.88 -13.91
CA ASP A 222 6.12 16.83 -14.22
C ASP A 222 5.44 15.65 -13.52
N PHE A 223 6.06 14.46 -13.53
CA PHE A 223 5.59 13.30 -12.78
C PHE A 223 5.45 13.62 -11.27
N LYS A 224 6.49 14.21 -10.67
CA LYS A 224 6.49 14.62 -9.26
C LYS A 224 5.39 15.64 -8.95
N ARG A 225 5.15 16.59 -9.86
CA ARG A 225 4.12 17.63 -9.73
C ARG A 225 2.70 17.07 -9.87
N ILE A 226 2.48 16.11 -10.80
CA ILE A 226 1.21 15.38 -10.91
C ILE A 226 0.91 14.67 -9.60
N GLY A 227 1.93 14.04 -9.02
CA GLY A 227 1.89 13.42 -7.71
C GLY A 227 1.26 12.03 -7.71
N ALA A 228 1.44 11.36 -6.60
CA ALA A 228 0.77 10.11 -6.30
C ALA A 228 -0.73 10.33 -6.09
N LEU A 229 -1.52 9.34 -6.42
CA LEU A 229 -2.93 9.29 -6.08
C LEU A 229 -3.09 8.68 -4.69
N LEU A 230 -3.62 9.46 -3.76
CA LEU A 230 -4.05 8.99 -2.45
C LEU A 230 -5.57 8.84 -2.44
N LEU A 231 -6.03 7.63 -2.29
CA LEU A 231 -7.43 7.31 -2.06
C LEU A 231 -7.66 7.19 -0.56
N ILE A 232 -8.65 7.91 -0.05
CA ILE A 232 -9.06 7.91 1.36
C ILE A 232 -10.51 7.49 1.42
N ALA A 233 -10.82 6.55 2.30
CA ALA A 233 -12.18 6.07 2.48
C ALA A 233 -12.40 5.64 3.93
N ARG A 234 -13.64 5.58 4.37
CA ARG A 234 -14.01 5.21 5.73
C ARG A 234 -15.03 4.08 5.74
N LYS A 235 -14.87 3.12 6.65
CA LYS A 235 -15.90 2.14 6.93
C LYS A 235 -17.06 2.81 7.66
N PRO A 236 -18.34 2.57 7.29
CA PRO A 236 -19.50 3.08 8.03
C PRO A 236 -19.50 2.74 9.52
N ASP A 237 -20.23 3.51 10.30
CA ASP A 237 -20.42 3.28 11.76
C ASP A 237 -21.34 2.10 12.07
N ILE A 238 -21.92 1.47 11.06
CA ILE A 238 -22.82 0.34 11.21
C ILE A 238 -22.10 -0.95 10.81
N GLU A 239 -22.43 -2.05 11.48
CA GLU A 239 -22.03 -3.38 11.05
C GLU A 239 -22.79 -3.73 9.74
N VAL A 240 -22.22 -3.30 8.62
CA VAL A 240 -22.70 -3.72 7.30
C VAL A 240 -21.97 -5.01 6.96
N PRO A 241 -22.68 -6.11 6.71
CA PRO A 241 -22.01 -7.32 6.22
C PRO A 241 -21.26 -6.98 4.90
N PRO A 242 -20.05 -7.52 4.70
CA PRO A 242 -19.32 -7.29 3.47
C PRO A 242 -20.22 -7.66 2.27
N PRO A 243 -20.12 -6.92 1.15
CA PRO A 243 -20.91 -7.22 -0.02
C PRO A 243 -20.70 -8.68 -0.42
N ALA A 244 -21.79 -9.41 -0.66
CA ALA A 244 -21.71 -10.81 -1.05
C ALA A 244 -20.88 -10.92 -2.34
N TYR A 245 -19.75 -11.59 -2.25
CA TYR A 245 -18.89 -11.84 -3.39
C TYR A 245 -19.64 -12.72 -4.38
N GLN A 246 -20.10 -12.15 -5.48
CA GLN A 246 -20.62 -12.95 -6.60
C GLN A 246 -19.38 -13.44 -7.36
N VAL A 247 -19.02 -14.70 -7.13
CA VAL A 247 -18.08 -15.43 -7.98
C VAL A 247 -18.83 -15.72 -9.28
N TYR A 248 -18.48 -15.01 -10.35
CA TYR A 248 -18.90 -15.31 -11.71
C TYR A 248 -17.95 -16.31 -12.37
#